data_7c33e95499ecbada330a55908133148f
#
_entry.id   7c33e95499ecbada330a55908133148f
#
_cell.length_a   1.000
_cell.length_b   1.000
_cell.length_c   1.000
_cell.angle_alpha   90.00
_cell.angle_beta   90.00
_cell.angle_gamma   90.00
#
_symmetry.space_group_name_H-M   'P 1'
#
loop_
_entity.id
_entity.type
_entity.pdbx_description
1 polymer ?
#
loop_
_entity_poly.entity_id
_entity_poly.type
_entity_poly.pdbx_seq_one_letter_code
_entity_poly.pdbx_strand_id
1 'polypeptide(L)'
;EVALGDITKGPTITRHELHPSPGIKLERITALTNNIAAALKAERIHILAPVPGKSSVGIEVPNAVKTKVIMRDLFESDEWRNTKARIPVALGKDVYGHPIIADLAEMPHCLIAGSTGSGKSVCINSIIASLLYRFSPDQLRFVMIDPKVVELQQYNALPHLVVPVVTDPKKVILALRWVVNEMEKRYQIFARVGVRNIATFNSRPKNKPLPPAELELPLKVKKEKVEPGAEGFAVEVDEEIVVPREEDIVIPEKLSYIVVIIDELADLMLVAPADVEMAIARITQMARAAGIHCIVATQRPSVDVITGVIKANLPARIAFQVAAKVDS
;
A
#
# COMPACT_ATOMS: atom_id res chain seq x y z
N GLU A 1 22.79 29.76 -25.49
CA GLU A 1 23.11 30.23 -24.13
C GLU A 1 22.04 29.74 -23.14
N VAL A 2 22.45 29.48 -21.88
CA VAL A 2 21.59 29.02 -20.82
C VAL A 2 21.84 29.92 -19.62
N ALA A 3 20.81 30.53 -19.05
CA ALA A 3 20.92 31.31 -17.83
C ALA A 3 20.78 30.39 -16.60
N LEU A 4 21.56 30.66 -15.56
CA LEU A 4 21.42 30.02 -14.27
C LEU A 4 20.19 30.57 -13.55
N GLY A 5 19.36 29.68 -13.03
CA GLY A 5 18.23 29.98 -12.19
C GLY A 5 18.50 29.63 -10.73
N ASP A 6 17.45 29.20 -10.02
CA ASP A 6 17.52 28.89 -8.61
C ASP A 6 18.36 27.63 -8.32
N ILE A 7 19.01 27.63 -7.16
CA ILE A 7 19.72 26.48 -6.62
C ILE A 7 18.98 26.03 -5.35
N THR A 8 18.41 24.82 -5.39
CA THR A 8 17.70 24.25 -4.25
C THR A 8 18.47 23.06 -3.69
N LYS A 9 18.90 23.18 -2.43
CA LYS A 9 19.66 22.13 -1.74
C LYS A 9 18.71 21.29 -0.88
N GLY A 10 18.53 20.04 -1.30
CA GLY A 10 17.81 19.03 -0.51
C GLY A 10 18.74 18.15 0.32
N PRO A 11 18.18 17.15 1.04
CA PRO A 11 18.96 16.29 1.92
C PRO A 11 19.97 15.39 1.19
N THR A 12 19.64 14.93 -0.01
CA THR A 12 20.45 13.96 -0.78
C THR A 12 20.96 14.48 -2.10
N ILE A 13 20.25 15.45 -2.69
CA ILE A 13 20.59 16.06 -3.98
C ILE A 13 20.47 17.58 -3.90
N THR A 14 21.20 18.26 -4.79
CA THR A 14 21.03 19.69 -5.06
C THR A 14 20.52 19.84 -6.48
N ARG A 15 19.41 20.58 -6.66
CA ARG A 15 18.85 20.91 -7.96
C ARG A 15 19.32 22.29 -8.39
N HIS A 16 19.91 22.35 -9.58
CA HIS A 16 20.27 23.58 -10.26
C HIS A 16 19.25 23.81 -11.38
N GLU A 17 18.49 24.90 -11.34
CA GLU A 17 17.56 25.26 -12.40
C GLU A 17 18.31 26.07 -13.48
N LEU A 18 18.01 25.75 -14.73
CA LEU A 18 18.55 26.43 -15.91
C LEU A 18 17.41 26.96 -16.76
N HIS A 19 17.56 28.17 -17.27
CA HIS A 19 16.63 28.80 -18.21
C HIS A 19 17.23 28.79 -19.62
N PRO A 20 16.85 27.87 -20.49
CA PRO A 20 17.31 27.83 -21.87
C PRO A 20 16.81 29.07 -22.64
N SER A 21 17.67 29.65 -23.48
CA SER A 21 17.25 30.73 -24.39
C SER A 21 16.17 30.24 -25.36
N PRO A 22 15.24 31.10 -25.82
CA PRO A 22 14.22 30.73 -26.79
C PRO A 22 14.83 30.03 -28.01
N GLY A 23 14.22 28.93 -28.46
CA GLY A 23 14.66 28.15 -29.59
C GLY A 23 15.68 27.03 -29.29
N ILE A 24 16.14 26.89 -28.05
CA ILE A 24 16.99 25.75 -27.68
C ILE A 24 16.10 24.51 -27.45
N LYS A 25 16.39 23.43 -28.16
CA LYS A 25 15.74 22.14 -27.97
C LYS A 25 16.27 21.50 -26.69
N LEU A 26 15.34 21.05 -25.79
CA LEU A 26 15.68 20.47 -24.49
C LEU A 26 16.49 19.17 -24.64
N GLU A 27 16.30 18.43 -25.73
CA GLU A 27 17.05 17.20 -26.05
C GLU A 27 18.56 17.47 -26.19
N ARG A 28 18.95 18.68 -26.59
CA ARG A 28 20.38 19.05 -26.63
C ARG A 28 21.00 19.12 -25.25
N ILE A 29 20.23 19.51 -24.23
CA ILE A 29 20.71 19.59 -22.86
C ILE A 29 20.79 18.18 -22.26
N THR A 30 19.75 17.36 -22.46
CA THR A 30 19.72 15.98 -21.97
C THR A 30 20.79 15.11 -22.62
N ALA A 31 21.14 15.35 -23.88
CA ALA A 31 22.24 14.65 -24.55
C ALA A 31 23.63 14.93 -23.93
N LEU A 32 23.77 16.03 -23.19
CA LEU A 32 25.03 16.38 -22.50
C LEU A 32 25.15 15.81 -21.08
N THR A 33 24.24 14.94 -20.65
CA THR A 33 24.18 14.40 -19.28
C THR A 33 25.56 13.89 -18.81
N ASN A 34 26.24 13.07 -19.61
CA ASN A 34 27.54 12.51 -19.24
C ASN A 34 28.63 13.57 -19.16
N ASN A 35 28.62 14.56 -20.07
CA ASN A 35 29.61 15.64 -20.08
C ASN A 35 29.43 16.55 -18.86
N ILE A 36 28.18 16.85 -18.50
CA ILE A 36 27.87 17.64 -17.30
C ILE A 36 28.23 16.87 -16.02
N ALA A 37 27.93 15.58 -15.97
CA ALA A 37 28.31 14.72 -14.84
C ALA A 37 29.84 14.69 -14.64
N ALA A 38 30.60 14.54 -15.72
CA ALA A 38 32.05 14.57 -15.69
C ALA A 38 32.62 15.94 -15.22
N ALA A 39 32.06 17.04 -15.74
CA ALA A 39 32.45 18.39 -15.35
C ALA A 39 32.19 18.67 -13.86
N LEU A 40 31.07 18.15 -13.31
CA LEU A 40 30.68 18.26 -11.91
C LEU A 40 31.36 17.22 -11.01
N LYS A 41 32.22 16.33 -11.58
CA LYS A 41 32.82 15.17 -10.88
C LYS A 41 31.76 14.33 -10.12
N ALA A 42 30.54 14.23 -10.68
CA ALA A 42 29.45 13.46 -10.13
C ALA A 42 29.40 12.10 -10.83
N GLU A 43 29.17 11.03 -10.06
CA GLU A 43 29.03 9.67 -10.61
C GLU A 43 27.84 9.57 -11.57
N ARG A 44 26.73 10.22 -11.21
CA ARG A 44 25.51 10.29 -12.01
C ARG A 44 24.76 11.59 -11.70
N ILE A 45 24.14 12.17 -12.71
CA ILE A 45 23.21 13.30 -12.57
C ILE A 45 21.88 12.91 -13.18
N HIS A 46 20.81 13.58 -12.75
CA HIS A 46 19.49 13.45 -13.37
C HIS A 46 19.06 14.79 -13.95
N ILE A 47 18.59 14.80 -15.22
CA ILE A 47 18.14 16.02 -15.88
C ILE A 47 16.63 15.94 -16.10
N LEU A 48 15.89 16.86 -15.48
CA LEU A 48 14.47 17.08 -15.68
C LEU A 48 14.26 18.14 -16.74
N ALA A 49 13.75 17.78 -17.90
CA ALA A 49 13.56 18.69 -19.01
C ALA A 49 12.19 18.50 -19.66
N PRO A 50 11.21 19.34 -19.30
CA PRO A 50 11.23 20.45 -18.34
C PRO A 50 11.05 20.03 -16.88
N VAL A 51 11.29 20.95 -15.93
CA VAL A 51 10.85 20.80 -14.54
C VAL A 51 9.32 20.86 -14.52
N PRO A 52 8.62 19.92 -13.85
CA PRO A 52 7.16 19.94 -13.76
C PRO A 52 6.62 21.28 -13.28
N GLY A 53 5.69 21.87 -14.05
CA GLY A 53 5.08 23.17 -13.74
C GLY A 53 5.94 24.41 -14.04
N LYS A 54 7.15 24.23 -14.63
CA LYS A 54 8.04 25.33 -15.01
C LYS A 54 8.56 25.17 -16.44
N SER A 55 9.02 26.26 -17.05
CA SER A 55 9.72 26.27 -18.35
C SER A 55 11.24 26.05 -18.22
N SER A 56 11.73 25.80 -17.01
CA SER A 56 13.15 25.58 -16.71
C SER A 56 13.56 24.13 -16.86
N VAL A 57 14.86 23.89 -16.97
CA VAL A 57 15.49 22.56 -16.88
C VAL A 57 16.15 22.40 -15.54
N GLY A 58 15.87 21.31 -14.83
CA GLY A 58 16.48 21.00 -13.55
C GLY A 58 17.63 20.01 -13.71
N ILE A 59 18.81 20.32 -13.20
CA ILE A 59 19.93 19.39 -13.09
C ILE A 59 20.06 18.98 -11.63
N GLU A 60 19.80 17.73 -11.33
CA GLU A 60 19.90 17.15 -9.98
C GLU A 60 21.25 16.47 -9.82
N VAL A 61 22.02 17.00 -8.90
CA VAL A 61 23.38 16.53 -8.59
C VAL A 61 23.39 15.94 -7.19
N PRO A 62 23.87 14.69 -6.99
CA PRO A 62 24.02 14.11 -5.67
C PRO A 62 24.92 14.95 -4.78
N ASN A 63 24.49 15.17 -3.53
CA ASN A 63 25.31 15.87 -2.55
C ASN A 63 26.53 15.01 -2.17
N ALA A 64 27.70 15.63 -2.04
CA ALA A 64 28.90 14.97 -1.55
C ALA A 64 28.70 14.42 -0.12
N VAL A 65 28.01 15.18 0.72
CA VAL A 65 27.59 14.77 2.05
C VAL A 65 26.05 14.74 2.09
N LYS A 66 25.49 13.54 2.24
CA LYS A 66 24.06 13.33 2.36
C LYS A 66 23.60 13.57 3.79
N THR A 67 22.56 14.37 3.98
CA THR A 67 21.91 14.55 5.28
C THR A 67 20.94 13.41 5.53
N LYS A 68 21.03 12.78 6.70
CA LYS A 68 20.08 11.75 7.09
C LYS A 68 18.70 12.38 7.33
N VAL A 69 17.67 11.77 6.77
CA VAL A 69 16.27 12.10 7.08
C VAL A 69 15.86 11.22 8.26
N ILE A 70 15.58 11.85 9.40
CA ILE A 70 15.24 11.15 10.64
C ILE A 70 13.72 11.19 10.82
N MET A 71 13.15 10.08 11.26
CA MET A 71 11.71 9.94 11.44
C MET A 71 11.14 10.94 12.47
N ARG A 72 11.92 11.25 13.51
CA ARG A 72 11.55 12.28 14.50
C ARG A 72 11.28 13.63 13.85
N ASP A 73 12.14 14.08 12.93
CA ASP A 73 11.98 15.38 12.27
C ASP A 73 10.67 15.45 11.47
N LEU A 74 10.24 14.29 10.90
CA LEU A 74 8.98 14.20 10.18
C LEU A 74 7.79 14.29 11.14
N PHE A 75 7.85 13.62 12.30
CA PHE A 75 6.77 13.64 13.30
C PHE A 75 6.67 14.98 14.04
N GLU A 76 7.76 15.72 14.15
CA GLU A 76 7.80 17.05 14.74
C GLU A 76 7.46 18.17 13.74
N SER A 77 7.35 17.86 12.44
CA SER A 77 7.02 18.83 11.39
C SER A 77 5.58 19.34 11.49
N ASP A 78 5.36 20.55 10.98
CA ASP A 78 4.04 21.15 10.92
C ASP A 78 3.11 20.40 9.97
N GLU A 79 3.66 19.83 8.89
CA GLU A 79 2.93 18.99 7.93
C GLU A 79 2.33 17.76 8.61
N TRP A 80 3.08 17.13 9.53
CA TRP A 80 2.56 15.99 10.31
C TRP A 80 1.55 16.42 11.37
N ARG A 81 1.83 17.48 12.10
CA ARG A 81 0.95 17.95 13.20
C ARG A 81 -0.39 18.43 12.68
N ASN A 82 -0.40 19.13 11.55
CA ASN A 82 -1.59 19.77 10.97
C ASN A 82 -2.22 18.95 9.83
N THR A 83 -1.76 17.71 9.61
CA THR A 83 -2.30 16.88 8.53
C THR A 83 -3.78 16.59 8.71
N LYS A 84 -4.53 16.69 7.61
CA LYS A 84 -5.94 16.28 7.54
C LYS A 84 -6.11 14.83 7.08
N ALA A 85 -5.01 14.12 6.86
CA ALA A 85 -5.03 12.72 6.46
C ALA A 85 -5.73 11.87 7.54
N ARG A 86 -6.57 10.96 7.07
CA ARG A 86 -7.28 10.02 7.96
C ARG A 86 -6.35 8.95 8.51
N ILE A 87 -5.44 8.46 7.68
CA ILE A 87 -4.43 7.46 8.02
C ILE A 87 -3.07 7.98 7.53
N PRO A 88 -2.47 8.95 8.28
CA PRO A 88 -1.24 9.60 7.85
C PRO A 88 -0.05 8.65 7.91
N VAL A 89 0.78 8.68 6.88
CA VAL A 89 2.07 8.00 6.80
C VAL A 89 3.15 8.99 6.36
N ALA A 90 4.24 9.04 7.11
CA ALA A 90 5.39 9.88 6.80
C ALA A 90 6.33 9.12 5.87
N LEU A 91 6.46 9.56 4.62
CA LEU A 91 7.26 8.89 3.60
C LEU A 91 8.71 9.38 3.56
N GLY A 92 8.98 10.60 3.99
CA GLY A 92 10.32 11.19 3.92
C GLY A 92 10.30 12.68 3.63
N LYS A 93 11.33 13.17 2.97
CA LYS A 93 11.43 14.55 2.49
C LYS A 93 11.60 14.56 0.97
N ASP A 94 11.02 15.55 0.33
CA ASP A 94 11.23 15.79 -1.10
C ASP A 94 12.64 16.33 -1.39
N VAL A 95 12.90 16.60 -2.66
CA VAL A 95 14.21 17.15 -3.12
C VAL A 95 14.48 18.56 -2.58
N TYR A 96 13.46 19.24 -2.08
CA TYR A 96 13.57 20.57 -1.47
C TYR A 96 13.74 20.50 0.06
N GLY A 97 13.57 19.30 0.65
CA GLY A 97 13.64 19.08 2.08
C GLY A 97 12.30 19.20 2.82
N HIS A 98 11.18 19.37 2.11
CA HIS A 98 9.86 19.41 2.72
C HIS A 98 9.39 18.01 3.11
N PRO A 99 8.80 17.83 4.31
CA PRO A 99 8.21 16.57 4.70
C PRO A 99 7.06 16.14 3.77
N ILE A 100 7.06 14.87 3.39
CA ILE A 100 5.99 14.27 2.58
C ILE A 100 5.17 13.35 3.47
N ILE A 101 3.95 13.79 3.74
CA ILE A 101 2.95 13.04 4.51
C ILE A 101 1.85 12.63 3.55
N ALA A 102 1.64 11.33 3.42
CA ALA A 102 0.58 10.77 2.59
C ALA A 102 -0.59 10.26 3.43
N ASP A 103 -1.75 10.07 2.82
CA ASP A 103 -2.91 9.45 3.44
C ASP A 103 -3.11 8.03 2.89
N LEU A 104 -2.92 7.01 3.71
CA LEU A 104 -3.17 5.62 3.30
C LEU A 104 -4.65 5.38 2.93
N ALA A 105 -5.59 6.18 3.45
CA ALA A 105 -6.99 6.09 3.06
C ALA A 105 -7.25 6.59 1.62
N GLU A 106 -6.41 7.50 1.11
CA GLU A 106 -6.43 7.96 -0.29
C GLU A 106 -5.58 7.07 -1.22
N MET A 107 -4.60 6.37 -0.65
CA MET A 107 -3.79 5.33 -1.30
C MET A 107 -4.14 3.96 -0.72
N PRO A 108 -5.39 3.47 -0.88
CA PRO A 108 -5.92 2.38 -0.04
C PRO A 108 -5.12 1.10 -0.16
N HIS A 109 -4.49 0.90 -1.31
CA HIS A 109 -3.67 -0.27 -1.61
C HIS A 109 -2.42 0.19 -2.35
N CYS A 110 -1.26 -0.10 -1.77
CA CYS A 110 0.02 0.38 -2.25
C CYS A 110 0.95 -0.78 -2.59
N LEU A 111 1.58 -0.69 -3.76
CA LEU A 111 2.66 -1.58 -4.17
C LEU A 111 4.00 -0.89 -3.90
N ILE A 112 4.91 -1.57 -3.20
CA ILE A 112 6.25 -1.08 -2.92
C ILE A 112 7.26 -2.01 -3.60
N ALA A 113 8.01 -1.50 -4.57
CA ALA A 113 9.00 -2.29 -5.30
C ALA A 113 10.40 -1.72 -5.12
N GLY A 114 11.40 -2.60 -5.00
CA GLY A 114 12.80 -2.19 -4.92
C GLY A 114 13.75 -3.33 -4.60
N SER A 115 14.95 -3.30 -5.18
CA SER A 115 15.98 -4.30 -4.95
C SER A 115 16.50 -4.27 -3.50
N THR A 116 17.22 -5.31 -3.11
CA THR A 116 17.89 -5.36 -1.80
C THR A 116 18.80 -4.15 -1.62
N GLY A 117 18.71 -3.49 -0.46
CA GLY A 117 19.50 -2.29 -0.15
C GLY A 117 18.98 -0.98 -0.77
N SER A 118 17.89 -1.01 -1.55
CA SER A 118 17.32 0.20 -2.17
C SER A 118 16.56 1.12 -1.20
N GLY A 119 16.21 0.63 -0.01
CA GLY A 119 15.42 1.36 0.98
C GLY A 119 13.98 0.84 1.18
N LYS A 120 13.57 -0.23 0.49
CA LYS A 120 12.22 -0.83 0.60
C LYS A 120 11.84 -1.14 2.05
N SER A 121 12.67 -1.87 2.78
CA SER A 121 12.41 -2.24 4.18
C SER A 121 12.36 -1.03 5.11
N VAL A 122 13.21 -0.02 4.86
CA VAL A 122 13.17 1.25 5.60
C VAL A 122 11.83 1.96 5.38
N CYS A 123 11.32 1.99 4.15
CA CYS A 123 10.02 2.57 3.83
C CYS A 123 8.87 1.82 4.54
N ILE A 124 8.86 0.49 4.51
CA ILE A 124 7.85 -0.31 5.22
C ILE A 124 7.88 0.00 6.71
N ASN A 125 9.07 -0.01 7.31
CA ASN A 125 9.24 0.32 8.72
C ASN A 125 8.81 1.76 9.06
N SER A 126 9.05 2.73 8.16
CA SER A 126 8.59 4.10 8.37
C SER A 126 7.07 4.23 8.32
N ILE A 127 6.40 3.46 7.44
CA ILE A 127 4.95 3.39 7.39
C ILE A 127 4.41 2.77 8.68
N ILE A 128 4.94 1.63 9.12
CA ILE A 128 4.55 0.98 10.38
C ILE A 128 4.73 1.93 11.57
N ALA A 129 5.89 2.58 11.67
CA ALA A 129 6.17 3.54 12.73
C ALA A 129 5.18 4.72 12.72
N SER A 130 4.83 5.24 11.53
CA SER A 130 3.82 6.30 11.39
C SER A 130 2.47 5.89 11.96
N LEU A 131 2.04 4.67 11.63
CA LEU A 131 0.76 4.12 12.07
C LEU A 131 0.75 3.86 13.59
N LEU A 132 1.83 3.29 14.13
CA LEU A 132 1.99 3.07 15.57
C LEU A 132 2.06 4.38 16.36
N TYR A 133 2.65 5.42 15.80
CA TYR A 133 2.71 6.74 16.44
C TYR A 133 1.35 7.43 16.52
N ARG A 134 0.44 7.11 15.58
CA ARG A 134 -0.86 7.80 15.44
C ARG A 134 -2.04 7.03 16.00
N PHE A 135 -2.02 5.70 16.01
CA PHE A 135 -3.18 4.87 16.31
C PHE A 135 -2.92 3.88 17.45
N SER A 136 -3.90 3.76 18.34
CA SER A 136 -3.96 2.68 19.33
C SER A 136 -4.44 1.36 18.70
N PRO A 137 -4.26 0.20 19.40
CA PRO A 137 -4.73 -1.11 18.93
C PRO A 137 -6.24 -1.17 18.65
N ASP A 138 -7.04 -0.35 19.33
CA ASP A 138 -8.50 -0.27 19.12
C ASP A 138 -8.87 0.51 17.86
N GLN A 139 -7.96 1.34 17.37
CA GLN A 139 -8.17 2.18 16.20
C GLN A 139 -7.62 1.56 14.93
N LEU A 140 -6.50 0.83 15.01
CA LEU A 140 -5.83 0.21 13.88
C LEU A 140 -5.16 -1.10 14.28
N ARG A 141 -5.32 -2.11 13.43
CA ARG A 141 -4.72 -3.42 13.57
C ARG A 141 -3.91 -3.81 12.35
N PHE A 142 -2.96 -4.74 12.56
CA PHE A 142 -2.11 -5.26 11.50
C PHE A 142 -2.33 -6.75 11.27
N VAL A 143 -2.24 -7.13 9.99
CA VAL A 143 -1.96 -8.49 9.54
C VAL A 143 -0.62 -8.41 8.80
N MET A 144 0.44 -8.97 9.38
CA MET A 144 1.78 -8.91 8.81
C MET A 144 2.20 -10.27 8.28
N ILE A 145 2.74 -10.29 7.06
CA ILE A 145 3.15 -11.48 6.32
C ILE A 145 4.62 -11.31 5.93
N ASP A 146 5.47 -12.19 6.47
CA ASP A 146 6.92 -12.18 6.26
C ASP A 146 7.42 -13.60 5.97
N PRO A 147 7.35 -14.04 4.70
CA PRO A 147 7.74 -15.39 4.33
C PRO A 147 9.25 -15.67 4.51
N LYS A 148 10.07 -14.63 4.58
CA LYS A 148 11.52 -14.73 4.78
C LYS A 148 11.95 -14.78 6.24
N VAL A 149 11.06 -14.44 7.18
CA VAL A 149 11.33 -14.41 8.63
C VAL A 149 12.47 -13.42 8.99
N VAL A 150 12.55 -12.27 8.32
CA VAL A 150 13.67 -11.33 8.48
C VAL A 150 13.22 -9.94 8.90
N GLU A 151 12.23 -9.36 8.23
CA GLU A 151 11.95 -7.93 8.29
C GLU A 151 10.91 -7.56 9.36
N LEU A 152 9.87 -8.40 9.55
CA LEU A 152 8.71 -8.04 10.37
C LEU A 152 8.66 -8.76 11.72
N GLN A 153 9.56 -9.69 12.00
CA GLN A 153 9.55 -10.48 13.25
C GLN A 153 9.69 -9.63 14.52
N GLN A 154 10.37 -8.51 14.43
CA GLN A 154 10.50 -7.56 15.54
C GLN A 154 9.17 -7.01 16.04
N TYR A 155 8.11 -7.10 15.24
CA TYR A 155 6.79 -6.59 15.56
C TYR A 155 5.88 -7.61 16.26
N ASN A 156 6.32 -8.85 16.48
CA ASN A 156 5.48 -9.90 17.09
C ASN A 156 4.94 -9.57 18.50
N ALA A 157 5.59 -8.67 19.22
CA ALA A 157 5.14 -8.22 20.54
C ALA A 157 4.07 -7.11 20.50
N LEU A 158 3.71 -6.61 19.31
CA LEU A 158 2.77 -5.49 19.21
C LEU A 158 1.33 -5.90 19.48
N PRO A 159 0.61 -5.16 20.36
CA PRO A 159 -0.80 -5.43 20.65
C PRO A 159 -1.72 -5.10 19.46
N HIS A 160 -1.21 -4.43 18.43
CA HIS A 160 -1.92 -4.11 17.20
C HIS A 160 -2.10 -5.32 16.28
N LEU A 161 -1.35 -6.40 16.48
CA LEU A 161 -1.44 -7.58 15.62
C LEU A 161 -2.78 -8.31 15.83
N VAL A 162 -3.42 -8.70 14.73
CA VAL A 162 -4.60 -9.59 14.75
C VAL A 162 -4.16 -11.02 15.05
N VAL A 163 -3.05 -11.44 14.44
CA VAL A 163 -2.38 -12.73 14.62
C VAL A 163 -0.86 -12.47 14.63
N PRO A 164 -0.05 -13.34 15.23
CA PRO A 164 1.41 -13.26 15.10
C PRO A 164 1.83 -13.14 13.64
N VAL A 165 3.00 -12.54 13.39
CA VAL A 165 3.52 -12.38 12.02
C VAL A 165 3.52 -13.73 11.30
N VAL A 166 2.84 -13.79 10.16
CA VAL A 166 2.61 -15.03 9.41
C VAL A 166 3.82 -15.30 8.51
N THR A 167 4.47 -16.43 8.72
CA THR A 167 5.70 -16.81 8.00
C THR A 167 5.50 -18.03 7.10
N ASP A 168 4.61 -18.93 7.48
CA ASP A 168 4.31 -20.15 6.74
C ASP A 168 3.39 -19.85 5.56
N PRO A 169 3.77 -20.18 4.30
CA PRO A 169 2.94 -19.93 3.12
C PRO A 169 1.52 -20.51 3.19
N LYS A 170 1.33 -21.67 3.82
CA LYS A 170 -0.01 -22.25 4.01
C LYS A 170 -0.87 -21.38 4.94
N LYS A 171 -0.27 -20.86 6.00
CA LYS A 171 -0.94 -19.96 6.94
C LYS A 171 -1.21 -18.58 6.31
N VAL A 172 -0.39 -18.15 5.34
CA VAL A 172 -0.63 -16.90 4.60
C VAL A 172 -1.97 -16.94 3.87
N ILE A 173 -2.28 -18.04 3.18
CA ILE A 173 -3.57 -18.20 2.49
C ILE A 173 -4.72 -18.11 3.48
N LEU A 174 -4.60 -18.72 4.65
CA LEU A 174 -5.62 -18.63 5.71
C LEU A 174 -5.76 -17.20 6.24
N ALA A 175 -4.65 -16.49 6.44
CA ALA A 175 -4.69 -15.09 6.87
C ALA A 175 -5.35 -14.18 5.83
N LEU A 176 -5.04 -14.35 4.55
CA LEU A 176 -5.69 -13.59 3.47
C LEU A 176 -7.19 -13.91 3.35
N ARG A 177 -7.58 -15.17 3.47
CA ARG A 177 -8.99 -15.57 3.52
C ARG A 177 -9.71 -14.95 4.72
N TRP A 178 -9.07 -14.92 5.89
CA TRP A 178 -9.61 -14.24 7.05
C TRP A 178 -9.87 -12.76 6.78
N VAL A 179 -8.94 -12.06 6.10
CA VAL A 179 -9.12 -10.64 5.72
C VAL A 179 -10.33 -10.47 4.80
N VAL A 180 -10.51 -11.37 3.82
CA VAL A 180 -11.67 -11.35 2.92
C VAL A 180 -12.96 -11.55 3.72
N ASN A 181 -13.02 -12.54 4.60
CA ASN A 181 -14.19 -12.82 5.43
C ASN A 181 -14.52 -11.64 6.37
N GLU A 182 -13.49 -11.02 6.98
CA GLU A 182 -13.68 -9.83 7.82
C GLU A 182 -14.22 -8.65 7.00
N MET A 183 -13.75 -8.47 5.78
CA MET A 183 -14.28 -7.47 4.85
C MET A 183 -15.77 -7.70 4.57
N GLU A 184 -16.17 -8.93 4.24
CA GLU A 184 -17.57 -9.30 3.97
C GLU A 184 -18.45 -9.10 5.20
N LYS A 185 -17.98 -9.52 6.37
CA LYS A 185 -18.65 -9.27 7.65
C LYS A 185 -18.89 -7.79 7.89
N ARG A 186 -17.91 -6.93 7.59
CA ARG A 186 -18.06 -5.47 7.72
C ARG A 186 -19.11 -4.92 6.78
N TYR A 187 -19.21 -5.42 5.55
CA TYR A 187 -20.26 -5.03 4.62
C TYR A 187 -21.64 -5.43 5.11
N GLN A 188 -21.81 -6.62 5.69
CA GLN A 188 -23.06 -7.05 6.32
C GLN A 188 -23.44 -6.11 7.49
N ILE A 189 -22.48 -5.76 8.35
CA ILE A 189 -22.67 -4.79 9.44
C ILE A 189 -23.10 -3.42 8.87
N PHE A 190 -22.43 -2.95 7.80
CA PHE A 190 -22.77 -1.66 7.17
C PHE A 190 -24.18 -1.65 6.59
N ALA A 191 -24.57 -2.71 5.90
CA ALA A 191 -25.92 -2.89 5.38
C ALA A 191 -26.94 -2.85 6.51
N ARG A 192 -26.71 -3.60 7.60
CA ARG A 192 -27.60 -3.67 8.76
C ARG A 192 -27.81 -2.33 9.45
N VAL A 193 -26.77 -1.48 9.47
CA VAL A 193 -26.78 -0.16 10.14
C VAL A 193 -27.20 0.96 9.17
N GLY A 194 -27.24 0.70 7.86
CA GLY A 194 -27.57 1.69 6.84
C GLY A 194 -26.42 2.69 6.59
N VAL A 195 -25.17 2.26 6.66
CA VAL A 195 -23.99 3.08 6.38
C VAL A 195 -23.19 2.49 5.21
N ARG A 196 -22.31 3.31 4.60
CA ARG A 196 -21.60 2.88 3.38
C ARG A 196 -20.10 2.60 3.59
N ASN A 197 -19.53 3.04 4.71
CA ASN A 197 -18.10 2.90 4.96
C ASN A 197 -17.79 3.00 6.46
N ILE A 198 -16.55 2.62 6.81
CA ILE A 198 -16.05 2.61 8.19
C ILE A 198 -16.08 4.01 8.86
N ALA A 199 -15.81 5.08 8.13
CA ALA A 199 -15.81 6.42 8.69
C ALA A 199 -17.20 6.82 9.16
N THR A 200 -18.22 6.62 8.31
CA THR A 200 -19.62 6.85 8.65
C THR A 200 -20.08 5.92 9.76
N PHE A 201 -19.63 4.66 9.75
CA PHE A 201 -19.92 3.71 10.82
C PHE A 201 -19.40 4.18 12.16
N ASN A 202 -18.14 4.58 12.23
CA ASN A 202 -17.50 5.01 13.47
C ASN A 202 -18.01 6.36 14.01
N SER A 203 -18.57 7.21 13.14
CA SER A 203 -19.14 8.51 13.51
C SER A 203 -20.67 8.49 13.72
N ARG A 204 -21.33 7.31 13.56
CA ARG A 204 -22.78 7.22 13.69
C ARG A 204 -23.27 7.53 15.10
N PRO A 205 -24.49 8.10 15.26
CA PRO A 205 -25.12 8.23 16.55
C PRO A 205 -25.42 6.83 17.15
N LYS A 206 -24.96 6.59 18.37
CA LYS A 206 -25.08 5.28 19.04
C LYS A 206 -26.50 4.91 19.45
N ASN A 207 -27.37 5.91 19.62
CA ASN A 207 -28.75 5.75 20.14
C ASN A 207 -29.84 5.72 19.05
N LYS A 208 -29.46 5.59 17.77
CA LYS A 208 -30.46 5.49 16.71
C LYS A 208 -30.92 4.04 16.61
N PRO A 209 -32.27 3.76 16.64
CA PRO A 209 -32.78 2.43 16.40
C PRO A 209 -32.25 1.89 15.07
N LEU A 210 -31.87 0.62 15.03
CA LEU A 210 -31.50 -0.03 13.78
C LEU A 210 -32.66 0.00 12.81
N PRO A 211 -32.43 0.21 11.50
CA PRO A 211 -33.48 0.03 10.50
C PRO A 211 -34.10 -1.36 10.64
N PRO A 212 -35.42 -1.52 10.44
CA PRO A 212 -36.00 -2.86 10.39
C PRO A 212 -35.26 -3.70 9.35
N ALA A 213 -34.99 -4.96 9.69
CA ALA A 213 -34.40 -5.89 8.73
C ALA A 213 -35.33 -5.93 7.48
N GLU A 214 -34.80 -5.58 6.32
CA GLU A 214 -35.50 -5.83 5.08
C GLU A 214 -35.71 -7.35 5.00
N LEU A 215 -37.00 -7.75 4.93
CA LEU A 215 -37.36 -9.14 4.71
C LEU A 215 -36.77 -9.54 3.35
N GLU A 216 -35.65 -10.24 3.36
CA GLU A 216 -35.17 -10.87 2.14
C GLU A 216 -36.26 -11.77 1.60
N LEU A 217 -36.61 -11.54 0.33
CA LEU A 217 -37.44 -12.47 -0.41
C LEU A 217 -36.80 -13.86 -0.29
N PRO A 218 -37.52 -14.88 0.23
CA PRO A 218 -36.93 -16.20 0.37
C PRO A 218 -36.63 -16.74 -1.03
N LEU A 219 -35.35 -16.62 -1.44
CA LEU A 219 -34.84 -17.34 -2.60
C LEU A 219 -34.94 -18.82 -2.24
N LYS A 220 -36.07 -19.44 -2.58
CA LYS A 220 -36.22 -20.89 -2.52
C LYS A 220 -35.24 -21.48 -3.54
N VAL A 221 -34.04 -21.82 -3.09
CA VAL A 221 -33.17 -22.72 -3.82
C VAL A 221 -33.91 -24.08 -3.83
N LYS A 222 -34.59 -24.40 -4.95
CA LYS A 222 -35.05 -25.73 -5.19
C LYS A 222 -33.84 -26.64 -5.17
N LYS A 223 -33.71 -27.45 -4.14
CA LYS A 223 -32.82 -28.64 -4.17
C LYS A 223 -33.41 -29.56 -5.25
N GLU A 224 -32.85 -29.52 -6.45
CA GLU A 224 -32.99 -30.60 -7.39
C GLU A 224 -32.21 -31.79 -6.82
N LYS A 225 -32.94 -32.83 -6.44
CA LYS A 225 -32.37 -34.14 -6.18
C LYS A 225 -31.80 -34.64 -7.51
N VAL A 226 -30.50 -34.64 -7.64
CA VAL A 226 -29.82 -35.37 -8.69
C VAL A 226 -29.86 -36.85 -8.29
N GLU A 227 -30.57 -37.65 -9.06
CA GLU A 227 -30.57 -39.11 -8.89
C GLU A 227 -29.17 -39.68 -9.23
N PRO A 228 -28.75 -40.72 -8.49
CA PRO A 228 -27.39 -41.29 -8.71
C PRO A 228 -27.41 -42.19 -9.93
N GLY A 229 -26.72 -41.77 -10.98
CA GLY A 229 -26.54 -42.62 -12.16
C GLY A 229 -25.63 -41.95 -13.19
N ALA A 230 -24.32 -42.05 -13.03
CA ALA A 230 -23.27 -42.22 -14.01
C ALA A 230 -21.89 -41.85 -13.41
N GLU A 231 -20.96 -42.73 -13.61
CA GLU A 231 -19.56 -42.66 -13.19
C GLU A 231 -18.90 -41.32 -13.41
N GLY A 232 -18.38 -40.72 -12.31
CA GLY A 232 -17.59 -39.53 -12.35
C GLY A 232 -17.17 -39.14 -10.93
N PHE A 233 -15.90 -39.08 -10.71
CA PHE A 233 -15.16 -38.74 -9.49
C PHE A 233 -15.94 -37.87 -8.50
N ALA A 234 -16.32 -38.41 -7.35
CA ALA A 234 -16.78 -37.68 -6.21
C ALA A 234 -15.59 -36.89 -5.60
N VAL A 235 -15.55 -35.61 -5.83
CA VAL A 235 -14.73 -34.71 -5.01
C VAL A 235 -15.55 -34.49 -3.75
N GLU A 236 -15.09 -35.00 -2.62
CA GLU A 236 -15.59 -34.61 -1.29
C GLU A 236 -15.39 -33.11 -1.12
N VAL A 237 -16.46 -32.35 -1.25
CA VAL A 237 -16.50 -30.95 -0.85
C VAL A 237 -16.98 -30.93 0.60
N ASP A 238 -16.09 -31.24 1.52
CA ASP A 238 -16.26 -30.94 2.93
C ASP A 238 -15.86 -29.49 3.17
N GLU A 239 -16.85 -28.62 3.09
CA GLU A 239 -16.95 -27.42 3.91
C GLU A 239 -18.37 -26.87 3.75
N GLU A 240 -19.20 -27.12 4.74
CA GLU A 240 -20.41 -26.33 4.99
C GLU A 240 -19.98 -24.86 5.12
N ILE A 241 -20.21 -24.09 4.08
CA ILE A 241 -20.16 -22.63 4.18
C ILE A 241 -21.35 -22.25 5.06
N VAL A 242 -21.13 -22.15 6.35
CA VAL A 242 -22.11 -21.60 7.28
C VAL A 242 -22.23 -20.12 6.97
N VAL A 243 -23.23 -19.75 6.18
CA VAL A 243 -23.62 -18.35 6.06
C VAL A 243 -24.20 -17.96 7.43
N PRO A 244 -23.56 -17.02 8.18
CA PRO A 244 -24.09 -16.60 9.47
C PRO A 244 -25.52 -16.09 9.28
N ARG A 245 -26.46 -16.58 10.08
CA ARG A 245 -27.81 -16.03 10.10
C ARG A 245 -27.74 -14.58 10.56
N GLU A 246 -28.58 -13.71 10.03
CA GLU A 246 -28.62 -12.28 10.39
C GLU A 246 -28.72 -12.01 11.90
N GLU A 247 -29.26 -12.95 12.65
CA GLU A 247 -29.45 -12.90 14.11
C GLU A 247 -28.12 -13.00 14.88
N ASP A 248 -27.04 -13.51 14.27
CA ASP A 248 -25.75 -13.74 14.90
C ASP A 248 -24.73 -12.60 14.70
N ILE A 249 -25.11 -11.54 13.97
CA ILE A 249 -24.20 -10.43 13.69
C ILE A 249 -24.15 -9.47 14.88
N VAL A 250 -23.09 -9.57 15.68
CA VAL A 250 -22.81 -8.61 16.74
C VAL A 250 -22.28 -7.30 16.12
N ILE A 251 -23.01 -6.21 16.31
CA ILE A 251 -22.65 -4.88 15.82
C ILE A 251 -21.76 -4.20 16.86
N PRO A 252 -20.44 -4.01 16.60
CA PRO A 252 -19.55 -3.36 17.54
C PRO A 252 -19.81 -1.84 17.59
N GLU A 253 -19.38 -1.20 18.67
CA GLU A 253 -19.47 0.27 18.77
C GLU A 253 -18.61 0.99 17.71
N LYS A 254 -17.40 0.51 17.47
CA LYS A 254 -16.45 1.00 16.48
C LYS A 254 -15.74 -0.17 15.80
N LEU A 255 -15.27 0.06 14.60
CA LEU A 255 -14.40 -0.84 13.85
C LEU A 255 -13.02 -0.22 13.73
N SER A 256 -11.98 -1.02 13.99
CA SER A 256 -10.59 -0.63 13.74
C SER A 256 -10.29 -0.68 12.25
N TYR A 257 -9.39 0.18 11.78
CA TYR A 257 -8.75 -0.02 10.49
C TYR A 257 -7.90 -1.30 10.54
N ILE A 258 -7.74 -1.94 9.40
CA ILE A 258 -6.84 -3.09 9.26
C ILE A 258 -5.84 -2.78 8.14
N VAL A 259 -4.55 -2.92 8.45
CA VAL A 259 -3.48 -2.78 7.46
C VAL A 259 -2.80 -4.14 7.28
N VAL A 260 -2.95 -4.67 6.08
CA VAL A 260 -2.28 -5.91 5.65
C VAL A 260 -0.95 -5.54 5.03
N ILE A 261 0.13 -6.08 5.55
CA ILE A 261 1.49 -5.82 5.05
C ILE A 261 2.10 -7.14 4.58
N ILE A 262 2.48 -7.20 3.32
CA ILE A 262 3.20 -8.32 2.70
C ILE A 262 4.60 -7.82 2.35
N ASP A 263 5.64 -8.35 3.02
CA ASP A 263 7.02 -7.90 2.82
C ASP A 263 7.61 -8.39 1.49
N GLU A 264 7.28 -9.63 1.07
CA GLU A 264 7.79 -10.17 -0.19
C GLU A 264 6.72 -11.00 -0.93
N LEU A 265 6.12 -10.36 -1.92
CA LEU A 265 5.09 -11.01 -2.74
C LEU A 265 5.65 -12.14 -3.59
N ALA A 266 6.90 -12.02 -4.09
CA ALA A 266 7.49 -13.01 -4.99
C ALA A 266 7.54 -14.40 -4.36
N ASP A 267 7.83 -14.50 -3.07
CA ASP A 267 7.92 -15.79 -2.40
C ASP A 267 6.54 -16.45 -2.25
N LEU A 268 5.48 -15.68 -2.11
CA LEU A 268 4.10 -16.19 -2.08
C LEU A 268 3.64 -16.65 -3.46
N MET A 269 4.00 -15.90 -4.51
CA MET A 269 3.67 -16.24 -5.89
C MET A 269 4.38 -17.50 -6.38
N LEU A 270 5.48 -17.91 -5.77
CA LEU A 270 6.15 -19.20 -6.07
C LEU A 270 5.39 -20.40 -5.49
N VAL A 271 4.65 -20.22 -4.40
CA VAL A 271 4.00 -21.33 -3.66
C VAL A 271 2.55 -21.51 -4.07
N ALA A 272 1.78 -20.42 -4.14
CA ALA A 272 0.34 -20.46 -4.40
C ALA A 272 -0.12 -19.21 -5.18
N PRO A 273 0.34 -19.05 -6.44
CA PRO A 273 0.10 -17.83 -7.20
C PRO A 273 -1.40 -17.51 -7.38
N ALA A 274 -2.22 -18.49 -7.72
CA ALA A 274 -3.64 -18.30 -7.98
C ALA A 274 -4.42 -17.87 -6.73
N ASP A 275 -4.17 -18.50 -5.59
CA ASP A 275 -4.86 -18.18 -4.33
C ASP A 275 -4.47 -16.79 -3.82
N VAL A 276 -3.18 -16.47 -3.88
CA VAL A 276 -2.64 -15.17 -3.43
C VAL A 276 -3.14 -14.05 -4.34
N GLU A 277 -3.07 -14.21 -5.65
CA GLU A 277 -3.54 -13.24 -6.62
C GLU A 277 -5.04 -12.95 -6.45
N MET A 278 -5.85 -14.01 -6.35
CA MET A 278 -7.30 -13.90 -6.17
C MET A 278 -7.65 -13.19 -4.85
N ALA A 279 -6.98 -13.54 -3.76
CA ALA A 279 -7.22 -12.91 -2.47
C ALA A 279 -6.84 -11.42 -2.48
N ILE A 280 -5.65 -11.07 -3.02
CA ILE A 280 -5.21 -9.69 -3.15
C ILE A 280 -6.18 -8.92 -4.04
N ALA A 281 -6.56 -9.45 -5.20
CA ALA A 281 -7.50 -8.81 -6.10
C ALA A 281 -8.84 -8.50 -5.40
N ARG A 282 -9.41 -9.48 -4.68
CA ARG A 282 -10.68 -9.30 -3.96
C ARG A 282 -10.58 -8.25 -2.86
N ILE A 283 -9.51 -8.27 -2.05
CA ILE A 283 -9.25 -7.26 -1.03
C ILE A 283 -9.14 -5.88 -1.67
N THR A 284 -8.30 -5.74 -2.69
CA THR A 284 -8.00 -4.43 -3.28
C THR A 284 -9.16 -3.81 -4.05
N GLN A 285 -10.07 -4.62 -4.59
CA GLN A 285 -11.27 -4.13 -5.26
C GLN A 285 -12.33 -3.59 -4.28
N MET A 286 -12.45 -4.18 -3.12
CA MET A 286 -13.62 -3.92 -2.25
C MET A 286 -13.25 -3.35 -0.87
N ALA A 287 -12.06 -3.56 -0.36
CA ALA A 287 -11.77 -3.36 1.06
C ALA A 287 -11.65 -1.89 1.52
N ARG A 288 -11.49 -0.94 0.60
CA ARG A 288 -11.34 0.49 0.94
C ARG A 288 -12.46 1.01 1.84
N ALA A 289 -13.71 0.76 1.48
CA ALA A 289 -14.86 1.21 2.26
C ALA A 289 -14.97 0.49 3.61
N ALA A 290 -14.52 -0.76 3.69
CA ALA A 290 -14.46 -1.54 4.92
C ALA A 290 -13.33 -1.10 5.87
N GLY A 291 -12.46 -0.17 5.46
CA GLY A 291 -11.33 0.32 6.24
C GLY A 291 -10.18 -0.70 6.32
N ILE A 292 -10.00 -1.50 5.27
CA ILE A 292 -8.92 -2.46 5.15
C ILE A 292 -8.00 -2.00 4.02
N HIS A 293 -6.71 -1.89 4.31
CA HIS A 293 -5.70 -1.37 3.41
C HIS A 293 -4.59 -2.40 3.22
N CYS A 294 -4.08 -2.51 1.99
CA CYS A 294 -3.09 -3.51 1.66
C CYS A 294 -1.80 -2.85 1.17
N ILE A 295 -0.69 -3.16 1.82
CA ILE A 295 0.66 -2.75 1.42
C ILE A 295 1.38 -4.01 0.97
N VAL A 296 1.64 -4.11 -0.32
CA VAL A 296 2.29 -5.26 -0.93
C VAL A 296 3.68 -4.84 -1.38
N ALA A 297 4.70 -5.53 -0.87
CA ALA A 297 6.07 -5.23 -1.24
C ALA A 297 6.73 -6.39 -1.97
N THR A 298 7.70 -6.09 -2.83
CA THR A 298 8.51 -7.08 -3.51
C THR A 298 9.89 -6.55 -3.88
N GLN A 299 10.89 -7.42 -3.80
CA GLN A 299 12.24 -7.16 -4.32
C GLN A 299 12.39 -7.54 -5.79
N ARG A 300 11.40 -8.29 -6.33
CA ARG A 300 11.40 -8.80 -7.72
C ARG A 300 10.14 -8.30 -8.44
N PRO A 301 10.15 -7.08 -8.98
CA PRO A 301 8.98 -6.53 -9.68
C PRO A 301 8.85 -7.08 -11.12
N SER A 302 9.14 -8.36 -11.33
CA SER A 302 8.95 -9.04 -12.60
C SER A 302 7.48 -9.24 -12.93
N VAL A 303 7.17 -9.49 -14.20
CA VAL A 303 5.79 -9.66 -14.71
C VAL A 303 5.11 -10.88 -14.07
N ASP A 304 5.88 -11.91 -13.72
CA ASP A 304 5.37 -13.13 -13.07
C ASP A 304 4.94 -12.88 -11.63
N VAL A 305 5.53 -11.89 -10.96
CA VAL A 305 5.22 -11.52 -9.58
C VAL A 305 4.15 -10.43 -9.55
N ILE A 306 4.35 -9.37 -10.33
CA ILE A 306 3.40 -8.26 -10.43
C ILE A 306 2.58 -8.44 -11.71
N THR A 307 1.59 -9.32 -11.63
CA THR A 307 0.71 -9.65 -12.75
C THR A 307 -0.18 -8.47 -13.17
N GLY A 308 -0.83 -8.59 -14.31
CA GLY A 308 -1.78 -7.59 -14.78
C GLY A 308 -2.92 -7.34 -13.78
N VAL A 309 -3.38 -8.39 -13.10
CA VAL A 309 -4.45 -8.30 -12.08
C VAL A 309 -3.97 -7.48 -10.87
N ILE A 310 -2.77 -7.77 -10.38
CA ILE A 310 -2.16 -7.04 -9.25
C ILE A 310 -1.93 -5.58 -9.63
N LYS A 311 -1.36 -5.30 -10.83
CA LYS A 311 -1.13 -3.94 -11.31
C LYS A 311 -2.41 -3.11 -11.43
N ALA A 312 -3.50 -3.72 -11.89
CA ALA A 312 -4.78 -3.04 -12.06
C ALA A 312 -5.43 -2.65 -10.72
N ASN A 313 -5.17 -3.41 -9.67
CA ASN A 313 -5.83 -3.27 -8.38
C ASN A 313 -4.98 -2.56 -7.30
N LEU A 314 -3.70 -2.30 -7.58
CA LEU A 314 -2.78 -1.52 -6.73
C LEU A 314 -2.40 -0.20 -7.42
N PRO A 315 -3.24 0.84 -7.33
CA PRO A 315 -3.03 2.08 -8.07
C PRO A 315 -1.89 2.93 -7.50
N ALA A 316 -1.69 2.91 -6.19
CA ALA A 316 -0.58 3.61 -5.53
C ALA A 316 0.69 2.77 -5.62
N ARG A 317 1.79 3.41 -6.03
CA ARG A 317 3.08 2.72 -6.21
C ARG A 317 4.21 3.55 -5.66
N ILE A 318 5.10 2.89 -4.89
CA ILE A 318 6.36 3.44 -4.41
C ILE A 318 7.46 2.60 -5.03
N ALA A 319 8.28 3.20 -5.89
CA ALA A 319 9.36 2.51 -6.58
C ALA A 319 10.71 3.02 -6.06
N PHE A 320 11.52 2.09 -5.61
CA PHE A 320 12.94 2.28 -5.31
C PHE A 320 13.78 1.78 -6.49
N GLN A 321 15.09 1.94 -6.39
CA GLN A 321 16.00 1.43 -7.40
C GLN A 321 15.79 -0.09 -7.57
N VAL A 322 15.68 -0.53 -8.82
CA VAL A 322 15.56 -1.94 -9.22
C VAL A 322 16.85 -2.43 -9.88
N ALA A 323 17.05 -3.76 -9.89
CA ALA A 323 18.29 -4.34 -10.38
C ALA A 323 18.44 -4.25 -11.91
N ALA A 324 17.33 -4.35 -12.63
CA ALA A 324 17.31 -4.34 -14.09
C ALA A 324 16.31 -3.34 -14.65
N LYS A 325 16.58 -2.81 -15.85
CA LYS A 325 15.69 -1.86 -16.55
C LYS A 325 14.34 -2.50 -16.92
N VAL A 326 14.32 -3.83 -17.11
CA VAL A 326 13.09 -4.58 -17.41
C VAL A 326 12.13 -4.61 -16.23
N ASP A 327 12.66 -4.45 -15.00
CA ASP A 327 11.89 -4.44 -13.76
C ASP A 327 11.38 -3.03 -13.39
N SER A 328 11.72 -2.03 -14.20
CA SER A 328 11.28 -0.65 -14.07
C SER A 328 10.10 -0.38 -15.01
#